data_11afc7bc0f08c8ecd516659cc085f7fe
#
_entry.id   11afc7bc0f08c8ecd516659cc085f7fe
#
_cell.length_a   1.000
_cell.length_b   1.000
_cell.length_c   1.000
_cell.angle_alpha   90.00
_cell.angle_beta   90.00
_cell.angle_gamma   90.00
#
_symmetry.space_group_name_H-M   'P 1'
#
loop_
_entity.id
_entity.type
_entity.pdbx_description
1 polymer ?
#
loop_
_entity_poly.entity_id
_entity_poly.type
_entity_poly.pdbx_seq_one_letter_code
_entity_poly.pdbx_strand_id
1 'polypeptide(L)'
;MEAQAFYREEINKTTWEVMEKYSRLKQIGTGAYGTVCSATNEKTKEKIAIKKLHRPFQSEIFAKRAYRELRLLKHMKHENVIGLLDVFTAATTLNDFQDFYLVMPYMFTDLSKVRGHLSEDKIQFLVYQMLCGLRVRCKVNSKTNDILFMCLNILDFGLARSTDAEMTGYVVTRWYRAPEVILNWMHYTQTVDIWSVGCIMAEMINGKTLFKGKDYMDQLTQIMKVTGVPGPEFIQKLDTPEARSYMKKVPSYPRKDFSILFPRVSDKCVDLLEKMLVLDGDERPTSELALEHPYFDSLRDPDDLPEPKPYDDTHDNATLSLEEWKRLCFKEVKNFVPFPRRDSKRKNTLTISP
;
A
#
# COMPACT_ATOMS: atom_id res chain seq x y z
N MET A 1 1.77 36.25 -7.86
CA MET A 1 1.99 34.80 -8.13
C MET A 1 2.39 34.72 -9.60
N GLU A 2 3.62 34.26 -9.88
CA GLU A 2 4.04 34.02 -11.27
C GLU A 2 3.09 33.02 -11.91
N ALA A 3 2.66 33.28 -13.14
CA ALA A 3 1.84 32.36 -13.91
C ALA A 3 2.63 31.05 -14.10
N GLN A 4 2.10 29.97 -13.59
CA GLN A 4 2.74 28.65 -13.77
C GLN A 4 2.64 28.27 -15.26
N ALA A 5 3.78 28.20 -15.93
CA ALA A 5 3.84 27.79 -17.33
C ALA A 5 3.78 26.27 -17.46
N PHE A 6 3.08 25.80 -18.49
CA PHE A 6 2.89 24.39 -18.82
C PHE A 6 3.35 24.10 -20.23
N TYR A 7 3.84 22.90 -20.46
CA TYR A 7 4.12 22.39 -21.79
C TYR A 7 3.42 21.06 -22.03
N ARG A 8 3.22 20.70 -23.28
CA ARG A 8 2.60 19.44 -23.68
C ARG A 8 3.63 18.51 -24.31
N GLU A 9 3.57 17.25 -23.95
CA GLU A 9 4.40 16.18 -24.49
C GLU A 9 3.55 14.91 -24.62
N GLU A 10 3.76 14.15 -25.69
CA GLU A 10 3.12 12.85 -25.89
C GLU A 10 4.09 11.72 -25.54
N ILE A 11 3.72 10.87 -24.60
CA ILE A 11 4.52 9.73 -24.16
C ILE A 11 3.66 8.47 -24.26
N ASN A 12 4.06 7.54 -25.13
CA ASN A 12 3.36 6.28 -25.36
C ASN A 12 1.85 6.48 -25.60
N LYS A 13 1.48 7.35 -26.52
CA LYS A 13 0.09 7.70 -26.88
C LYS A 13 -0.72 8.34 -25.75
N THR A 14 -0.07 8.81 -24.71
CA THR A 14 -0.69 9.58 -23.63
C THR A 14 -0.18 11.00 -23.66
N THR A 15 -1.08 11.98 -23.77
CA THR A 15 -0.73 13.39 -23.68
C THR A 15 -0.49 13.79 -22.23
N TRP A 16 0.65 14.38 -21.97
CA TRP A 16 1.04 14.95 -20.69
C TRP A 16 1.05 16.47 -20.81
N GLU A 17 0.41 17.17 -19.89
CA GLU A 17 0.43 18.63 -19.79
C GLU A 17 1.02 18.98 -18.42
N VAL A 18 2.30 19.33 -18.40
CA VAL A 18 3.12 19.33 -17.20
C VAL A 18 3.74 20.71 -16.99
N MET A 19 3.95 21.10 -15.74
CA MET A 19 4.64 22.34 -15.38
C MET A 19 6.08 22.33 -15.93
N GLU A 20 6.57 23.47 -16.46
CA GLU A 20 7.93 23.61 -17.00
C GLU A 20 9.05 23.27 -16.01
N LYS A 21 8.78 23.37 -14.70
CA LYS A 21 9.74 22.95 -13.66
C LYS A 21 10.02 21.44 -13.64
N TYR A 22 9.22 20.64 -14.35
CA TYR A 22 9.39 19.19 -14.45
C TYR A 22 9.76 18.82 -15.89
N SER A 23 10.93 18.24 -16.08
CA SER A 23 11.48 17.91 -17.39
C SER A 23 11.88 16.44 -17.48
N ARG A 24 12.25 16.00 -18.70
CA ARG A 24 12.76 14.65 -18.96
C ARG A 24 11.81 13.54 -18.54
N LEU A 25 10.54 13.68 -18.89
CA LEU A 25 9.54 12.68 -18.58
C LEU A 25 9.88 11.35 -19.27
N LYS A 26 9.82 10.28 -18.49
CA LYS A 26 9.98 8.91 -18.99
C LYS A 26 8.99 8.00 -18.28
N GLN A 27 8.13 7.34 -19.04
CA GLN A 27 7.18 6.39 -18.47
C GLN A 27 7.91 5.24 -17.77
N ILE A 28 7.51 4.96 -16.51
CA ILE A 28 8.07 3.92 -15.65
C ILE A 28 7.03 2.88 -15.25
N GLY A 29 5.74 3.18 -15.40
CA GLY A 29 4.68 2.25 -15.08
C GLY A 29 3.32 2.70 -15.61
N THR A 30 2.44 1.73 -15.83
CA THR A 30 1.03 1.94 -16.18
C THR A 30 0.20 0.93 -15.41
N GLY A 31 -0.82 1.42 -14.72
CA GLY A 31 -1.80 0.62 -13.99
C GLY A 31 -3.23 0.93 -14.46
N ALA A 32 -4.20 0.24 -13.86
CA ALA A 32 -5.61 0.42 -14.20
C ALA A 32 -6.12 1.86 -13.98
N TYR A 33 -5.50 2.60 -13.06
CA TYR A 33 -5.99 3.91 -12.60
C TYR A 33 -5.08 5.08 -12.94
N GLY A 34 -3.95 4.84 -13.57
CA GLY A 34 -3.03 5.91 -13.93
C GLY A 34 -1.75 5.42 -14.57
N THR A 35 -1.06 6.37 -15.19
CA THR A 35 0.28 6.18 -15.76
C THR A 35 1.27 7.00 -14.95
N VAL A 36 2.45 6.44 -14.69
CA VAL A 36 3.52 7.08 -13.92
C VAL A 36 4.72 7.33 -14.82
N CYS A 37 5.21 8.57 -14.81
CA CYS A 37 6.48 8.94 -15.41
C CYS A 37 7.48 9.35 -14.33
N SER A 38 8.74 8.99 -14.51
CA SER A 38 9.83 9.67 -13.82
C SER A 38 10.08 11.01 -14.52
N ALA A 39 10.47 12.02 -13.74
CA ALA A 39 10.87 13.33 -14.26
C ALA A 39 11.97 13.93 -13.38
N THR A 40 12.56 15.03 -13.83
CA THR A 40 13.52 15.83 -13.07
C THR A 40 12.85 17.14 -12.65
N ASN A 41 12.91 17.47 -11.37
CA ASN A 41 12.54 18.79 -10.90
C ASN A 41 13.71 19.75 -11.14
N GLU A 42 13.56 20.67 -12.08
CA GLU A 42 14.63 21.59 -12.49
C GLU A 42 15.05 22.58 -11.40
N LYS A 43 14.20 22.86 -10.42
CA LYS A 43 14.53 23.71 -9.28
C LYS A 43 15.41 23.01 -8.24
N THR A 44 15.09 21.75 -7.91
CA THR A 44 15.83 20.98 -6.89
C THR A 44 16.86 20.02 -7.48
N LYS A 45 16.84 19.79 -8.79
CA LYS A 45 17.61 18.79 -9.53
C LYS A 45 17.34 17.34 -9.10
N GLU A 46 16.31 17.13 -8.29
CA GLU A 46 15.91 15.80 -7.82
C GLU A 46 15.07 15.07 -8.86
N LYS A 47 15.25 13.75 -8.91
CA LYS A 47 14.37 12.87 -9.66
C LYS A 47 13.09 12.65 -8.90
N ILE A 48 11.94 12.79 -9.58
CA ILE A 48 10.60 12.63 -9.01
C ILE A 48 9.77 11.69 -9.88
N ALA A 49 8.63 11.25 -9.34
CA ALA A 49 7.62 10.50 -10.08
C ALA A 49 6.34 11.32 -10.19
N ILE A 50 5.78 11.38 -11.39
CA ILE A 50 4.51 12.06 -11.67
C ILE A 50 3.49 11.00 -12.09
N LYS A 51 2.40 10.88 -11.36
CA LYS A 51 1.26 10.02 -11.69
C LYS A 51 0.15 10.85 -12.33
N LYS A 52 -0.22 10.49 -13.55
CA LYS A 52 -1.42 10.99 -14.22
C LYS A 52 -2.56 10.01 -13.96
N LEU A 53 -3.65 10.45 -13.37
CA LEU A 53 -4.83 9.63 -13.17
C LEU A 53 -5.58 9.43 -14.51
N HIS A 54 -6.08 8.22 -14.75
CA HIS A 54 -6.85 7.91 -15.95
C HIS A 54 -8.32 8.27 -15.75
N ARG A 55 -8.80 9.29 -16.49
CA ARG A 55 -10.22 9.70 -16.53
C ARG A 55 -10.86 9.73 -15.13
N PRO A 56 -10.30 10.49 -14.17
CA PRO A 56 -10.73 10.46 -12.78
C PRO A 56 -12.21 10.88 -12.60
N PHE A 57 -12.78 11.60 -13.58
CA PHE A 57 -14.15 12.08 -13.54
C PHE A 57 -15.06 11.35 -14.55
N GLN A 58 -14.76 10.09 -14.87
CA GLN A 58 -15.58 9.26 -15.73
C GLN A 58 -16.90 8.84 -15.05
N SER A 59 -16.89 8.63 -13.73
CA SER A 59 -18.06 8.33 -12.91
C SER A 59 -17.85 8.79 -11.47
N GLU A 60 -18.92 8.80 -10.66
CA GLU A 60 -18.87 9.13 -9.23
C GLU A 60 -17.87 8.25 -8.45
N ILE A 61 -17.82 6.96 -8.76
CA ILE A 61 -16.90 5.99 -8.13
C ILE A 61 -15.44 6.38 -8.40
N PHE A 62 -15.11 6.74 -9.65
CA PHE A 62 -13.75 7.17 -10.01
C PHE A 62 -13.39 8.51 -9.38
N ALA A 63 -14.34 9.46 -9.36
CA ALA A 63 -14.12 10.77 -8.78
C ALA A 63 -13.93 10.71 -7.26
N LYS A 64 -14.76 9.93 -6.56
CA LYS A 64 -14.62 9.66 -5.12
C LYS A 64 -13.27 9.00 -4.80
N ARG A 65 -12.83 8.04 -5.62
CA ARG A 65 -11.52 7.39 -5.49
C ARG A 65 -10.37 8.39 -5.68
N ALA A 66 -10.42 9.21 -6.71
CA ALA A 66 -9.41 10.23 -6.99
C ALA A 66 -9.31 11.24 -5.84
N TYR A 67 -10.45 11.68 -5.30
CA TYR A 67 -10.52 12.55 -4.13
C TYR A 67 -9.91 11.89 -2.89
N ARG A 68 -10.28 10.64 -2.62
CA ARG A 68 -9.75 9.87 -1.48
C ARG A 68 -8.23 9.70 -1.58
N GLU A 69 -7.71 9.31 -2.74
CA GLU A 69 -6.27 9.19 -2.97
C GLU A 69 -5.54 10.50 -2.70
N LEU A 70 -6.07 11.61 -3.21
CA LEU A 70 -5.49 12.94 -3.01
C LEU A 70 -5.50 13.34 -1.53
N ARG A 71 -6.61 13.15 -0.82
CA ARG A 71 -6.74 13.47 0.60
C ARG A 71 -5.79 12.66 1.47
N LEU A 72 -5.68 11.35 1.21
CA LEU A 72 -4.76 10.46 1.90
C LEU A 72 -3.30 10.88 1.68
N LEU A 73 -2.88 11.08 0.42
CA LEU A 73 -1.53 11.52 0.10
C LEU A 73 -1.16 12.86 0.74
N LYS A 74 -2.09 13.81 0.80
CA LYS A 74 -1.90 15.10 1.47
C LYS A 74 -1.74 14.96 2.99
N HIS A 75 -2.44 13.99 3.58
CA HIS A 75 -2.44 13.75 5.03
C HIS A 75 -1.19 12.99 5.50
N MET A 76 -0.75 11.99 4.73
CA MET A 76 0.35 11.11 5.09
C MET A 76 1.69 11.86 5.09
N LYS A 77 2.23 12.11 6.30
CA LYS A 77 3.51 12.82 6.52
C LYS A 77 4.39 11.99 7.43
N HIS A 78 4.97 10.95 6.87
CA HIS A 78 5.83 10.03 7.59
C HIS A 78 6.94 9.52 6.66
N GLU A 79 8.14 9.27 7.20
CA GLU A 79 9.31 8.85 6.42
C GLU A 79 9.14 7.48 5.74
N ASN A 80 8.34 6.58 6.34
CA ASN A 80 8.06 5.25 5.79
C ASN A 80 6.79 5.20 4.94
N VAL A 81 6.17 6.34 4.65
CA VAL A 81 4.99 6.45 3.77
C VAL A 81 5.28 7.42 2.65
N ILE A 82 4.91 7.07 1.41
CA ILE A 82 5.09 7.98 0.29
C ILE A 82 4.30 9.26 0.53
N GLY A 83 4.98 10.40 0.42
CA GLY A 83 4.37 11.72 0.58
C GLY A 83 4.07 12.37 -0.76
N LEU A 84 3.15 13.31 -0.77
CA LEU A 84 2.86 14.16 -1.90
C LEU A 84 3.81 15.37 -1.89
N LEU A 85 4.62 15.50 -2.96
CA LEU A 85 5.53 16.63 -3.15
C LEU A 85 4.82 17.81 -3.78
N ASP A 86 3.92 17.53 -4.72
CA ASP A 86 3.15 18.53 -5.45
C ASP A 86 1.90 17.89 -6.05
N VAL A 87 0.91 18.71 -6.36
CA VAL A 87 -0.25 18.33 -7.16
C VAL A 87 -0.61 19.48 -8.08
N PHE A 88 -0.91 19.21 -9.33
CA PHE A 88 -1.21 20.25 -10.30
C PHE A 88 -2.20 19.82 -11.36
N THR A 89 -2.79 20.80 -12.00
CA THR A 89 -3.56 20.70 -13.25
C THR A 89 -3.33 21.95 -14.07
N ALA A 90 -3.33 21.83 -15.39
CA ALA A 90 -3.31 22.97 -16.29
C ALA A 90 -4.67 23.68 -16.37
N ALA A 91 -5.75 23.02 -15.93
CA ALA A 91 -7.09 23.61 -15.96
C ALA A 91 -7.17 24.87 -15.07
N THR A 92 -7.74 25.94 -15.63
CA THR A 92 -7.98 27.20 -14.94
C THR A 92 -9.40 27.29 -14.34
N THR A 93 -10.34 26.60 -14.96
CA THR A 93 -11.75 26.54 -14.55
C THR A 93 -12.17 25.13 -14.15
N LEU A 94 -13.27 25.01 -13.42
CA LEU A 94 -13.85 23.71 -13.08
C LEU A 94 -14.32 22.94 -14.33
N ASN A 95 -14.82 23.64 -15.35
CA ASN A 95 -15.29 23.01 -16.59
C ASN A 95 -14.14 22.34 -17.35
N ASP A 96 -12.97 22.98 -17.41
CA ASP A 96 -11.78 22.47 -18.08
C ASP A 96 -11.05 21.39 -17.27
N PHE A 97 -11.41 21.22 -15.99
CA PHE A 97 -10.76 20.29 -15.08
C PHE A 97 -11.17 18.84 -15.40
N GLN A 98 -10.38 18.16 -16.24
CA GLN A 98 -10.63 16.78 -16.66
C GLN A 98 -9.63 15.78 -16.06
N ASP A 99 -8.44 16.24 -15.68
CA ASP A 99 -7.40 15.45 -15.04
C ASP A 99 -6.53 16.30 -14.10
N PHE A 100 -5.74 15.62 -13.29
CA PHE A 100 -4.70 16.22 -12.46
C PHE A 100 -3.56 15.22 -12.23
N TYR A 101 -2.44 15.75 -11.78
CA TYR A 101 -1.19 15.04 -11.66
C TYR A 101 -0.70 15.06 -10.20
N LEU A 102 -0.27 13.90 -9.71
CA LEU A 102 0.30 13.73 -8.38
C LEU A 102 1.82 13.60 -8.51
N VAL A 103 2.57 14.44 -7.81
CA VAL A 103 4.03 14.40 -7.80
C VAL A 103 4.52 13.79 -6.49
N MET A 104 5.31 12.75 -6.60
CA MET A 104 5.80 11.94 -5.47
C MET A 104 7.31 11.74 -5.55
N PRO A 105 7.99 11.38 -4.46
CA PRO A 105 9.38 10.95 -4.51
C PRO A 105 9.59 9.82 -5.51
N TYR A 106 10.68 9.87 -6.27
CA TYR A 106 11.07 8.77 -7.15
C TYR A 106 11.72 7.65 -6.34
N MET A 107 11.19 6.45 -6.48
CA MET A 107 11.78 5.24 -5.90
C MET A 107 12.61 4.52 -6.96
N PHE A 108 13.88 4.27 -6.65
CA PHE A 108 14.83 3.68 -7.61
C PHE A 108 14.55 2.21 -7.86
N THR A 109 14.09 1.48 -6.85
CA THR A 109 13.84 0.04 -6.91
C THR A 109 12.71 -0.37 -5.97
N ASP A 110 12.28 -1.59 -6.08
CA ASP A 110 11.34 -2.24 -5.18
C ASP A 110 11.93 -3.56 -4.63
N LEU A 111 11.32 -4.10 -3.58
CA LEU A 111 11.83 -5.32 -2.93
C LEU A 111 11.87 -6.53 -3.86
N SER A 112 11.01 -6.60 -4.87
CA SER A 112 11.00 -7.74 -5.82
C SER A 112 12.27 -7.80 -6.67
N LYS A 113 12.97 -6.68 -6.79
CA LYS A 113 14.23 -6.56 -7.54
C LYS A 113 15.48 -6.75 -6.68
N VAL A 114 15.31 -6.82 -5.36
CA VAL A 114 16.43 -7.10 -4.46
C VAL A 114 16.79 -8.57 -4.59
N ARG A 115 17.92 -8.85 -5.25
CA ARG A 115 18.43 -10.20 -5.45
C ARG A 115 19.43 -10.54 -4.36
N GLY A 116 19.41 -11.79 -3.89
CA GLY A 116 20.32 -12.31 -2.86
C GLY A 116 19.64 -12.44 -1.51
N HIS A 117 20.35 -13.10 -0.59
CA HIS A 117 19.89 -13.23 0.78
C HIS A 117 20.15 -11.94 1.55
N LEU A 118 19.09 -11.32 2.05
CA LEU A 118 19.18 -10.24 3.03
C LEU A 118 19.63 -10.84 4.37
N SER A 119 20.53 -10.15 5.09
CA SER A 119 20.82 -10.50 6.47
C SER A 119 19.58 -10.29 7.34
N GLU A 120 19.49 -11.01 8.45
CA GLU A 120 18.37 -10.88 9.37
C GLU A 120 18.22 -9.44 9.88
N ASP A 121 19.33 -8.74 10.18
CA ASP A 121 19.30 -7.33 10.59
C ASP A 121 18.67 -6.42 9.55
N LYS A 122 18.92 -6.67 8.26
CA LYS A 122 18.29 -5.91 7.17
C LYS A 122 16.80 -6.22 7.07
N ILE A 123 16.42 -7.49 7.21
CA ILE A 123 15.01 -7.91 7.21
C ILE A 123 14.29 -7.28 8.41
N GLN A 124 14.87 -7.34 9.60
CA GLN A 124 14.35 -6.73 10.82
C GLN A 124 14.09 -5.24 10.62
N PHE A 125 15.07 -4.51 10.09
CA PHE A 125 14.96 -3.07 9.83
C PHE A 125 13.87 -2.75 8.80
N LEU A 126 13.78 -3.51 7.70
CA LEU A 126 12.76 -3.31 6.67
C LEU A 126 11.35 -3.59 7.20
N VAL A 127 11.17 -4.68 7.95
CA VAL A 127 9.87 -5.03 8.56
C VAL A 127 9.45 -4.01 9.61
N TYR A 128 10.40 -3.53 10.42
CA TYR A 128 10.15 -2.44 11.38
C TYR A 128 9.60 -1.20 10.68
N GLN A 129 10.24 -0.76 9.60
CA GLN A 129 9.77 0.39 8.81
C GLN A 129 8.39 0.17 8.19
N MET A 130 8.08 -1.04 7.69
CA MET A 130 6.75 -1.37 7.21
C MET A 130 5.70 -1.20 8.30
N LEU A 131 5.97 -1.74 9.50
CA LEU A 131 5.05 -1.65 10.62
C LEU A 131 4.88 -0.20 11.12
N CYS A 132 5.94 0.61 11.14
CA CYS A 132 5.86 2.03 11.44
C CYS A 132 4.94 2.77 10.46
N GLY A 133 5.08 2.51 9.16
CA GLY A 133 4.19 3.06 8.14
C GLY A 133 2.74 2.60 8.30
N LEU A 134 2.50 1.33 8.62
CA LEU A 134 1.16 0.79 8.90
C LEU A 134 0.54 1.42 10.15
N ARG A 135 1.30 1.62 11.22
CA ARG A 135 0.83 2.27 12.45
C ARG A 135 0.27 3.66 12.16
N VAL A 136 0.99 4.47 11.39
CA VAL A 136 0.52 5.81 11.00
C VAL A 136 -0.81 5.74 10.27
N ARG A 137 -0.96 4.76 9.40
CA ARG A 137 -2.17 4.55 8.63
C ARG A 137 -3.34 4.06 9.49
N CYS A 138 -3.11 3.11 10.40
CA CYS A 138 -4.15 2.57 11.28
C CYS A 138 -4.80 3.66 12.14
N LYS A 139 -4.01 4.63 12.63
CA LYS A 139 -4.51 5.78 13.39
C LYS A 139 -5.21 6.85 12.52
N VAL A 140 -5.08 6.78 11.21
CA VAL A 140 -5.85 7.60 10.26
C VAL A 140 -7.32 7.17 10.18
N ASN A 141 -7.69 6.11 10.90
CA ASN A 141 -9.05 5.67 11.22
C ASN A 141 -10.02 5.59 10.04
N SER A 142 -9.52 5.21 8.85
CA SER A 142 -10.44 4.92 7.76
C SER A 142 -11.04 3.54 7.98
N LYS A 143 -12.30 3.50 8.38
CA LYS A 143 -13.15 2.29 8.39
C LYS A 143 -13.44 1.78 6.98
N THR A 144 -12.66 2.17 6.00
CA THR A 144 -12.85 1.75 4.63
C THR A 144 -12.22 0.38 4.44
N ASN A 145 -13.05 -0.57 4.20
CA ASN A 145 -12.76 -1.96 3.85
C ASN A 145 -11.89 -2.14 2.59
N ASP A 146 -11.33 -1.07 2.04
CA ASP A 146 -10.81 -1.01 0.68
C ASP A 146 -9.29 -0.87 0.59
N ILE A 147 -8.53 -1.10 1.67
CA ILE A 147 -7.15 -0.68 1.62
C ILE A 147 -6.19 -1.85 1.83
N LEU A 148 -5.86 -2.49 0.76
CA LEU A 148 -4.70 -3.37 0.64
C LEU A 148 -3.47 -2.49 0.40
N PHE A 149 -2.65 -2.26 1.42
CA PHE A 149 -1.46 -1.43 1.29
C PHE A 149 -0.20 -2.07 1.80
N MET A 150 0.82 -1.92 1.02
CA MET A 150 2.17 -2.30 1.36
C MET A 150 3.04 -1.11 1.71
N CYS A 151 3.85 -1.22 2.74
CA CYS A 151 4.89 -0.29 3.12
C CYS A 151 6.28 -0.81 2.81
N LEU A 152 6.91 -0.08 2.06
CA LEU A 152 8.29 0.36 1.92
C LEU A 152 8.23 1.48 0.91
N ASN A 153 8.07 2.73 1.35
CA ASN A 153 7.76 3.82 0.45
C ASN A 153 6.84 3.36 -0.67
N ILE A 154 5.60 3.07 -0.30
CA ILE A 154 4.64 2.39 -1.15
C ILE A 154 4.28 3.24 -2.32
N LEU A 155 4.39 2.64 -3.49
CA LEU A 155 4.28 3.29 -4.77
C LEU A 155 2.87 3.30 -5.35
N ASP A 156 1.88 2.63 -4.76
CA ASP A 156 0.59 2.52 -5.43
C ASP A 156 -0.61 2.68 -4.50
N PHE A 157 -1.11 3.92 -4.41
CA PHE A 157 -2.43 4.23 -3.88
C PHE A 157 -3.56 3.90 -4.87
N GLY A 158 -3.21 3.50 -6.11
CA GLY A 158 -4.15 3.17 -7.17
C GLY A 158 -4.81 1.79 -7.06
N LEU A 159 -4.42 0.97 -6.08
CA LEU A 159 -4.99 -0.37 -5.84
C LEU A 159 -5.86 -0.45 -4.59
N ALA A 160 -6.20 0.68 -3.97
CA ALA A 160 -7.29 0.71 -3.01
C ALA A 160 -8.59 0.38 -3.74
N ARG A 161 -9.09 -0.85 -3.59
CA ARG A 161 -10.29 -1.31 -4.29
C ARG A 161 -11.51 -1.33 -3.40
N SER A 162 -12.62 -0.86 -3.96
CA SER A 162 -13.96 -1.26 -3.63
C SER A 162 -14.16 -2.75 -3.93
N THR A 163 -14.87 -3.47 -3.07
CA THR A 163 -15.17 -4.91 -3.19
C THR A 163 -16.10 -5.25 -4.35
N ASP A 164 -16.61 -4.28 -5.11
CA ASP A 164 -17.69 -4.43 -6.09
C ASP A 164 -17.26 -4.63 -7.54
N ALA A 165 -15.97 -4.81 -7.84
CA ALA A 165 -15.52 -5.01 -9.21
C ALA A 165 -14.99 -6.41 -9.46
N GLU A 166 -15.66 -7.20 -10.29
CA GLU A 166 -15.13 -8.42 -10.91
C GLU A 166 -13.72 -8.18 -11.46
N MET A 167 -12.78 -9.01 -11.04
CA MET A 167 -11.38 -8.86 -11.35
C MET A 167 -10.81 -10.01 -12.15
N THR A 168 -10.81 -9.83 -13.43
CA THR A 168 -9.94 -10.55 -14.33
C THR A 168 -8.62 -9.79 -14.49
N GLY A 169 -7.49 -10.35 -14.05
CA GLY A 169 -6.20 -10.01 -14.60
C GLY A 169 -5.03 -9.57 -13.70
N TYR A 170 -5.13 -9.49 -12.35
CA TYR A 170 -3.98 -9.15 -11.52
C TYR A 170 -3.52 -10.30 -10.63
N VAL A 171 -2.57 -11.10 -11.13
CA VAL A 171 -2.08 -12.32 -10.49
C VAL A 171 -1.17 -12.04 -9.30
N VAL A 172 -0.39 -10.96 -9.32
CA VAL A 172 0.68 -10.71 -8.33
C VAL A 172 0.15 -10.30 -6.96
N THR A 173 -0.91 -9.52 -6.87
CA THR A 173 -1.48 -9.05 -5.59
C THR A 173 -2.17 -10.15 -4.77
N ARG A 174 -2.57 -11.25 -5.37
CA ARG A 174 -3.27 -12.36 -4.69
C ARG A 174 -2.40 -13.08 -3.67
N TRP A 175 -1.11 -13.26 -3.94
CA TRP A 175 -0.21 -14.07 -3.11
C TRP A 175 0.03 -13.51 -1.71
N TYR A 176 -0.25 -12.24 -1.50
CA TYR A 176 -0.07 -11.53 -0.23
C TYR A 176 -1.41 -11.22 0.47
N ARG A 177 -2.54 -11.65 -0.10
CA ARG A 177 -3.86 -11.39 0.47
C ARG A 177 -4.15 -12.28 1.67
N ALA A 178 -4.71 -11.67 2.70
CA ALA A 178 -5.18 -12.41 3.87
C ALA A 178 -6.33 -13.37 3.53
N PRO A 179 -6.46 -14.50 4.23
CA PRO A 179 -7.49 -15.52 3.98
C PRO A 179 -8.91 -14.95 3.98
N GLU A 180 -9.23 -14.08 4.93
CA GLU A 180 -10.55 -13.44 5.05
C GLU A 180 -10.89 -12.57 3.83
N VAL A 181 -9.92 -11.91 3.22
CA VAL A 181 -10.10 -11.15 1.98
C VAL A 181 -10.37 -12.08 0.79
N ILE A 182 -9.70 -13.24 0.74
CA ILE A 182 -9.91 -14.25 -0.30
C ILE A 182 -11.27 -14.90 -0.16
N LEU A 183 -11.72 -15.14 1.08
CA LEU A 183 -13.02 -15.71 1.42
C LEU A 183 -14.18 -14.70 1.28
N ASN A 184 -13.88 -13.47 0.82
CA ASN A 184 -14.84 -12.38 0.70
C ASN A 184 -15.60 -12.09 2.00
N TRP A 185 -14.88 -12.16 3.13
CA TRP A 185 -15.44 -11.84 4.44
C TRP A 185 -15.60 -10.32 4.56
N MET A 186 -16.84 -9.86 4.77
CA MET A 186 -17.18 -8.43 4.75
C MET A 186 -16.69 -7.67 5.99
N HIS A 187 -16.24 -8.37 7.04
CA HIS A 187 -15.83 -7.80 8.32
C HIS A 187 -14.34 -7.97 8.62
N TYR A 188 -13.46 -7.81 7.61
CA TYR A 188 -12.04 -7.85 7.85
C TYR A 188 -11.52 -6.57 8.53
N THR A 189 -10.47 -6.72 9.33
CA THR A 189 -9.85 -5.66 10.12
C THR A 189 -8.56 -5.15 9.47
N GLN A 190 -7.91 -4.16 10.08
CA GLN A 190 -6.62 -3.63 9.63
C GLN A 190 -5.50 -4.69 9.64
N THR A 191 -5.69 -5.82 10.33
CA THR A 191 -4.72 -6.91 10.43
C THR A 191 -4.54 -7.69 9.13
N VAL A 192 -5.36 -7.44 8.09
CA VAL A 192 -5.10 -7.93 6.72
C VAL A 192 -3.73 -7.47 6.20
N ASP A 193 -3.30 -6.27 6.57
CA ASP A 193 -2.00 -5.73 6.19
C ASP A 193 -0.86 -6.38 6.98
N ILE A 194 -1.11 -6.78 8.23
CA ILE A 194 -0.15 -7.56 9.04
C ILE A 194 0.13 -8.92 8.38
N TRP A 195 -0.90 -9.58 7.86
CA TRP A 195 -0.73 -10.79 7.05
C TRP A 195 0.18 -10.55 5.84
N SER A 196 -0.06 -9.46 5.10
CA SER A 196 0.75 -9.11 3.93
C SER A 196 2.21 -8.85 4.30
N VAL A 197 2.48 -8.17 5.42
CA VAL A 197 3.85 -7.97 5.96
C VAL A 197 4.48 -9.32 6.30
N GLY A 198 3.76 -10.23 6.95
CA GLY A 198 4.23 -11.59 7.23
C GLY A 198 4.64 -12.36 5.97
N CYS A 199 3.83 -12.27 4.91
CA CYS A 199 4.16 -12.87 3.61
C CYS A 199 5.44 -12.29 3.00
N ILE A 200 5.62 -10.97 3.06
CA ILE A 200 6.81 -10.28 2.54
C ILE A 200 8.05 -10.63 3.38
N MET A 201 7.93 -10.65 4.70
CA MET A 201 8.99 -11.05 5.61
C MET A 201 9.45 -12.48 5.33
N ALA A 202 8.52 -13.42 5.17
CA ALA A 202 8.82 -14.81 4.81
C ALA A 202 9.53 -14.92 3.45
N GLU A 203 9.11 -14.10 2.47
CA GLU A 203 9.74 -14.07 1.15
C GLU A 203 11.15 -13.49 1.19
N MET A 204 11.40 -12.44 2.00
CA MET A 204 12.75 -11.90 2.21
C MET A 204 13.71 -12.93 2.86
N ILE A 205 13.20 -13.75 3.78
CA ILE A 205 14.00 -14.80 4.44
C ILE A 205 14.33 -15.94 3.47
N ASN A 206 13.34 -16.41 2.73
CA ASN A 206 13.46 -17.62 1.90
C ASN A 206 13.82 -17.35 0.43
N GLY A 207 13.78 -16.08 -0.01
CA GLY A 207 14.03 -15.69 -1.40
C GLY A 207 12.96 -16.16 -2.40
N LYS A 208 11.80 -16.63 -1.91
CA LYS A 208 10.68 -17.10 -2.74
C LYS A 208 9.34 -16.83 -2.07
N THR A 209 8.33 -16.54 -2.89
CA THR A 209 6.96 -16.31 -2.44
C THR A 209 6.44 -17.48 -1.61
N LEU A 210 5.93 -17.19 -0.40
CA LEU A 210 5.49 -18.20 0.54
C LEU A 210 4.21 -18.92 0.05
N PHE A 211 3.23 -18.17 -0.44
CA PHE A 211 1.91 -18.66 -0.86
C PHE A 211 1.66 -18.33 -2.33
N LYS A 212 2.10 -19.17 -3.26
CA LYS A 212 1.98 -18.95 -4.71
C LYS A 212 0.80 -19.72 -5.30
N GLY A 213 -0.42 -19.19 -5.09
CA GLY A 213 -1.64 -19.76 -5.67
C GLY A 213 -1.88 -19.36 -7.12
N LYS A 214 -2.44 -20.27 -7.90
CA LYS A 214 -2.81 -20.07 -9.32
C LYS A 214 -4.12 -19.32 -9.47
N ASP A 215 -5.07 -19.56 -8.56
CA ASP A 215 -6.37 -18.94 -8.44
C ASP A 215 -6.73 -18.71 -6.98
N TYR A 216 -7.94 -18.25 -6.67
CA TYR A 216 -8.37 -17.96 -5.30
C TYR A 216 -8.44 -19.20 -4.42
N MET A 217 -8.92 -20.34 -4.98
CA MET A 217 -9.08 -21.58 -4.22
C MET A 217 -7.73 -22.25 -3.98
N ASP A 218 -6.86 -22.25 -4.99
CA ASP A 218 -5.49 -22.74 -4.83
C ASP A 218 -4.70 -21.85 -3.86
N GLN A 219 -4.94 -20.53 -3.84
CA GLN A 219 -4.32 -19.62 -2.88
C GLN A 219 -4.65 -20.01 -1.44
N LEU A 220 -5.92 -20.26 -1.12
CA LEU A 220 -6.35 -20.76 0.19
C LEU A 220 -5.72 -22.11 0.52
N THR A 221 -5.64 -23.00 -0.46
CA THR A 221 -4.99 -24.30 -0.30
C THR A 221 -3.51 -24.15 0.02
N GLN A 222 -2.77 -23.27 -0.68
CA GLN A 222 -1.36 -23.02 -0.38
C GLN A 222 -1.16 -22.44 1.02
N ILE A 223 -2.05 -21.56 1.46
CA ILE A 223 -2.05 -21.01 2.83
C ILE A 223 -2.23 -22.16 3.84
N MET A 224 -3.30 -22.95 3.71
CA MET A 224 -3.62 -24.00 4.66
C MET A 224 -2.59 -25.15 4.70
N LYS A 225 -1.86 -25.40 3.63
CA LYS A 225 -0.71 -26.32 3.63
C LYS A 225 0.43 -25.90 4.55
N VAL A 226 0.46 -24.65 4.98
CA VAL A 226 1.48 -24.09 5.88
C VAL A 226 0.87 -23.82 7.26
N THR A 227 -0.24 -23.12 7.32
CA THR A 227 -0.87 -22.68 8.57
C THR A 227 -1.73 -23.76 9.24
N GLY A 228 -2.00 -24.84 8.54
CA GLY A 228 -3.04 -25.80 8.94
C GLY A 228 -4.44 -25.33 8.51
N VAL A 229 -5.44 -26.14 8.74
CA VAL A 229 -6.84 -25.79 8.53
C VAL A 229 -7.36 -25.00 9.73
N PRO A 230 -8.28 -24.04 9.53
CA PRO A 230 -8.84 -23.29 10.64
C PRO A 230 -9.74 -24.14 11.52
N GLY A 231 -9.81 -23.77 12.78
CA GLY A 231 -10.71 -24.39 13.77
C GLY A 231 -12.19 -24.05 13.50
N PRO A 232 -13.12 -24.76 14.18
CA PRO A 232 -14.56 -24.56 14.03
C PRO A 232 -15.00 -23.14 14.39
N GLU A 233 -14.33 -22.47 15.32
CA GLU A 233 -14.61 -21.09 15.71
C GLU A 233 -14.42 -20.09 14.58
N PHE A 234 -13.31 -20.21 13.85
CA PHE A 234 -13.08 -19.40 12.65
C PHE A 234 -14.13 -19.66 11.56
N ILE A 235 -14.49 -20.95 11.34
CA ILE A 235 -15.49 -21.30 10.31
C ILE A 235 -16.86 -20.69 10.65
N GLN A 236 -17.22 -20.60 11.92
CA GLN A 236 -18.47 -19.97 12.36
C GLN A 236 -18.51 -18.46 12.11
N LYS A 237 -17.37 -17.78 12.15
CA LYS A 237 -17.25 -16.34 11.86
C LYS A 237 -17.47 -15.99 10.38
N LEU A 238 -17.37 -16.95 9.45
CA LEU A 238 -17.54 -16.68 8.02
C LEU A 238 -18.99 -16.30 7.69
N ASP A 239 -19.19 -15.22 6.96
CA ASP A 239 -20.52 -14.65 6.69
C ASP A 239 -21.39 -15.54 5.81
N THR A 240 -20.78 -16.16 4.78
CA THR A 240 -21.55 -16.89 3.77
C THR A 240 -21.62 -18.39 4.05
N PRO A 241 -22.81 -19.02 3.84
CA PRO A 241 -22.96 -20.48 3.95
C PRO A 241 -22.02 -21.24 3.03
N GLU A 242 -21.75 -20.69 1.84
CA GLU A 242 -20.86 -21.26 0.84
C GLU A 242 -19.42 -21.34 1.33
N ALA A 243 -18.91 -20.25 1.93
CA ALA A 243 -17.56 -20.22 2.52
C ALA A 243 -17.45 -21.23 3.68
N ARG A 244 -18.47 -21.28 4.59
CA ARG A 244 -18.52 -22.27 5.66
C ARG A 244 -18.56 -23.71 5.14
N SER A 245 -19.37 -23.98 4.09
CA SER A 245 -19.48 -25.29 3.49
C SER A 245 -18.17 -25.72 2.80
N TYR A 246 -17.51 -24.77 2.14
CA TYR A 246 -16.21 -25.02 1.52
C TYR A 246 -15.16 -25.38 2.57
N MET A 247 -15.02 -24.58 3.62
CA MET A 247 -14.01 -24.81 4.67
C MET A 247 -14.20 -26.14 5.40
N LYS A 248 -15.44 -26.62 5.55
CA LYS A 248 -15.75 -27.93 6.14
C LYS A 248 -15.33 -29.11 5.23
N LYS A 249 -15.21 -28.87 3.92
CA LYS A 249 -14.86 -29.91 2.92
C LYS A 249 -13.37 -29.93 2.58
N VAL A 250 -12.60 -28.94 3.05
CA VAL A 250 -11.16 -28.87 2.80
C VAL A 250 -10.47 -30.05 3.47
N PRO A 251 -9.54 -30.76 2.77
CA PRO A 251 -8.73 -31.79 3.38
C PRO A 251 -7.97 -31.27 4.61
N SER A 252 -7.79 -32.13 5.61
CA SER A 252 -6.99 -31.77 6.78
C SER A 252 -5.52 -31.58 6.38
N TYR A 253 -4.97 -30.40 6.67
CA TYR A 253 -3.55 -30.10 6.54
C TYR A 253 -3.00 -29.83 7.94
N PRO A 254 -1.95 -30.53 8.39
CA PRO A 254 -1.28 -30.21 9.63
C PRO A 254 -0.55 -28.87 9.49
N ARG A 255 -0.55 -28.06 10.57
CA ARG A 255 0.27 -26.85 10.65
C ARG A 255 1.75 -27.24 10.53
N LYS A 256 2.49 -26.54 9.69
CA LYS A 256 3.94 -26.71 9.61
C LYS A 256 4.64 -26.00 10.75
N ASP A 257 5.74 -26.56 11.18
CA ASP A 257 6.65 -25.93 12.12
C ASP A 257 7.43 -24.80 11.40
N PHE A 258 7.29 -23.57 11.86
CA PHE A 258 7.92 -22.41 11.25
C PHE A 258 9.43 -22.39 11.53
N SER A 259 9.91 -23.00 12.60
CA SER A 259 11.36 -23.15 12.84
C SER A 259 12.02 -24.02 11.77
N ILE A 260 11.30 -25.03 11.27
CA ILE A 260 11.76 -25.86 10.16
C ILE A 260 11.64 -25.14 8.81
N LEU A 261 10.62 -24.29 8.65
CA LEU A 261 10.44 -23.53 7.40
C LEU A 261 11.46 -22.39 7.27
N PHE A 262 11.91 -21.83 8.39
CA PHE A 262 12.79 -20.66 8.44
C PHE A 262 14.03 -20.90 9.32
N PRO A 263 14.88 -21.91 8.99
CA PRO A 263 15.98 -22.36 9.87
C PRO A 263 17.18 -21.39 9.93
N ARG A 264 17.11 -20.25 9.21
CA ARG A 264 18.22 -19.30 9.08
C ARG A 264 18.06 -18.02 9.88
N VAL A 265 16.99 -17.93 10.65
CA VAL A 265 16.66 -16.73 11.43
C VAL A 265 16.44 -17.08 12.89
N SER A 266 16.48 -16.07 13.74
CA SER A 266 16.32 -16.23 15.19
C SER A 266 14.92 -16.70 15.59
N ASP A 267 14.81 -17.31 16.79
CA ASP A 267 13.53 -17.72 17.36
C ASP A 267 12.55 -16.54 17.51
N LYS A 268 13.06 -15.33 17.80
CA LYS A 268 12.24 -14.12 17.85
C LYS A 268 11.65 -13.74 16.47
N CYS A 269 12.41 -13.96 15.40
CA CYS A 269 11.93 -13.77 14.04
C CYS A 269 10.82 -14.76 13.68
N VAL A 270 11.01 -16.03 14.03
CA VAL A 270 10.02 -17.10 13.82
C VAL A 270 8.74 -16.82 14.60
N ASP A 271 8.85 -16.43 15.87
CA ASP A 271 7.70 -16.12 16.73
C ASP A 271 6.85 -14.95 16.18
N LEU A 272 7.51 -13.89 15.69
CA LEU A 272 6.80 -12.80 15.04
C LEU A 272 6.07 -13.25 13.77
N LEU A 273 6.73 -14.05 12.92
CA LEU A 273 6.10 -14.61 11.71
C LEU A 273 4.88 -15.46 12.02
N GLU A 274 4.98 -16.33 13.04
CA GLU A 274 3.87 -17.16 13.48
C GLU A 274 2.66 -16.34 13.93
N LYS A 275 2.90 -15.25 14.65
CA LYS A 275 1.86 -14.32 15.11
C LYS A 275 1.21 -13.53 13.95
N MET A 276 2.00 -13.12 12.96
CA MET A 276 1.47 -12.39 11.81
C MET A 276 0.71 -13.28 10.81
N LEU A 277 1.06 -14.57 10.72
CA LEU A 277 0.48 -15.52 9.76
C LEU A 277 -0.53 -16.47 10.40
N VAL A 278 -1.32 -15.98 11.33
CA VAL A 278 -2.50 -16.66 11.89
C VAL A 278 -3.68 -16.49 10.94
N LEU A 279 -4.47 -17.55 10.73
CA LEU A 279 -5.64 -17.53 9.83
C LEU A 279 -6.70 -16.54 10.27
N ASP A 280 -7.00 -16.51 11.58
CA ASP A 280 -7.96 -15.57 12.16
C ASP A 280 -7.35 -14.17 12.30
N GLY A 281 -7.91 -13.20 11.57
CA GLY A 281 -7.43 -11.82 11.59
C GLY A 281 -7.56 -11.15 12.97
N ASP A 282 -8.50 -11.61 13.81
CA ASP A 282 -8.70 -11.07 15.16
C ASP A 282 -7.59 -11.48 16.11
N GLU A 283 -6.90 -12.60 15.83
CA GLU A 283 -5.78 -13.10 16.64
C GLU A 283 -4.42 -12.55 16.19
N ARG A 284 -4.35 -11.87 15.05
CA ARG A 284 -3.12 -11.23 14.61
C ARG A 284 -2.85 -9.97 15.43
N PRO A 285 -1.58 -9.66 15.72
CA PRO A 285 -1.24 -8.41 16.39
C PRO A 285 -1.63 -7.21 15.52
N THR A 286 -1.98 -6.09 16.16
CA THR A 286 -2.02 -4.80 15.48
C THR A 286 -0.62 -4.35 15.11
N SER A 287 -0.48 -3.29 14.30
CA SER A 287 0.83 -2.73 13.99
C SER A 287 1.57 -2.23 15.22
N GLU A 288 0.85 -1.69 16.20
CA GLU A 288 1.39 -1.25 17.49
C GLU A 288 1.96 -2.44 18.27
N LEU A 289 1.16 -3.48 18.46
CA LEU A 289 1.59 -4.69 19.20
C LEU A 289 2.75 -5.41 18.47
N ALA A 290 2.74 -5.42 17.13
CA ALA A 290 3.81 -5.99 16.36
C ALA A 290 5.13 -5.21 16.53
N LEU A 291 5.08 -3.87 16.62
CA LEU A 291 6.25 -3.02 16.90
C LEU A 291 6.79 -3.21 18.32
N GLU A 292 5.96 -3.62 19.27
CA GLU A 292 6.35 -3.95 20.65
C GLU A 292 6.99 -5.33 20.77
N HIS A 293 6.98 -6.13 19.71
CA HIS A 293 7.54 -7.49 19.74
C HIS A 293 9.04 -7.49 20.05
N PRO A 294 9.56 -8.45 20.85
CA PRO A 294 10.98 -8.54 21.22
C PRO A 294 11.96 -8.64 20.05
N TYR A 295 11.46 -9.02 18.87
CA TYR A 295 12.26 -9.00 17.64
C TYR A 295 12.80 -7.61 17.29
N PHE A 296 12.13 -6.55 17.71
CA PHE A 296 12.51 -5.16 17.41
C PHE A 296 13.15 -4.41 18.59
N ASP A 297 13.54 -5.08 19.69
CA ASP A 297 14.10 -4.42 20.86
C ASP A 297 15.29 -3.51 20.54
N SER A 298 16.14 -3.90 19.58
CA SER A 298 17.31 -3.13 19.17
C SER A 298 17.01 -1.91 18.28
N LEU A 299 15.80 -1.81 17.74
CA LEU A 299 15.38 -0.76 16.82
C LEU A 299 14.42 0.25 17.46
N ARG A 300 13.86 -0.09 18.63
CA ARG A 300 12.90 0.79 19.28
C ARG A 300 13.59 2.01 19.88
N ASP A 301 13.15 3.19 19.42
CA ASP A 301 13.46 4.46 20.05
C ASP A 301 12.15 5.00 20.67
N PRO A 302 12.07 5.15 21.99
CA PRO A 302 10.87 5.68 22.65
C PRO A 302 10.47 7.06 22.18
N ASP A 303 11.43 7.86 21.71
CA ASP A 303 11.23 9.24 21.28
C ASP A 303 10.89 9.38 19.78
N ASP A 304 10.97 8.32 18.99
CA ASP A 304 10.92 8.37 17.52
C ASP A 304 9.54 7.99 16.92
N LEU A 305 8.51 7.85 17.73
CA LEU A 305 7.17 7.49 17.26
C LEU A 305 6.18 8.66 17.43
N PRO A 306 6.23 9.68 16.54
CA PRO A 306 5.28 10.78 16.62
C PRO A 306 3.84 10.27 16.49
N GLU A 307 2.97 10.81 17.33
CA GLU A 307 1.53 10.53 17.24
C GLU A 307 0.99 11.02 15.89
N PRO A 308 0.38 10.14 15.08
CA PRO A 308 -0.24 10.54 13.83
C PRO A 308 -1.44 11.45 14.09
N LYS A 309 -1.61 12.47 13.27
CA LYS A 309 -2.78 13.34 13.35
C LYS A 309 -4.03 12.59 12.90
N PRO A 310 -5.18 12.79 13.56
CA PRO A 310 -6.44 12.21 13.11
C PRO A 310 -6.75 12.60 11.65
N TYR A 311 -7.31 11.67 10.90
CA TYR A 311 -7.75 11.90 9.53
C TYR A 311 -9.26 12.08 9.49
N ASP A 312 -9.72 13.08 8.75
CA ASP A 312 -11.14 13.29 8.49
C ASP A 312 -11.59 12.40 7.31
N ASP A 313 -12.26 11.30 7.62
CA ASP A 313 -12.79 10.31 6.67
C ASP A 313 -14.30 10.49 6.39
N THR A 314 -14.90 11.60 6.80
CA THR A 314 -16.35 11.87 6.63
C THR A 314 -16.81 11.73 5.18
N HIS A 315 -15.92 12.02 4.22
CA HIS A 315 -16.18 11.85 2.80
C HIS A 315 -16.34 10.39 2.35
N ASP A 316 -15.84 9.42 3.14
CA ASP A 316 -15.93 8.00 2.79
C ASP A 316 -17.37 7.49 2.82
N ASN A 317 -18.20 8.05 3.70
CA ASN A 317 -19.62 7.73 3.79
C ASN A 317 -20.51 8.72 3.00
N ALA A 318 -19.92 9.73 2.38
CA ALA A 318 -20.68 10.71 1.62
C ALA A 318 -21.13 10.15 0.26
N THR A 319 -22.38 10.40 -0.08
CA THR A 319 -22.95 10.19 -1.42
C THR A 319 -23.09 11.55 -2.08
N LEU A 320 -22.17 11.87 -2.99
CA LEU A 320 -22.13 13.14 -3.71
C LEU A 320 -22.20 12.87 -5.21
N SER A 321 -22.72 13.83 -5.96
CA SER A 321 -22.72 13.80 -7.41
C SER A 321 -21.31 13.88 -7.98
N LEU A 322 -21.14 13.47 -9.23
CA LEU A 322 -19.87 13.57 -9.96
C LEU A 322 -19.31 14.99 -9.94
N GLU A 323 -20.20 15.99 -10.14
CA GLU A 323 -19.80 17.41 -10.15
C GLU A 323 -19.30 17.89 -8.79
N GLU A 324 -19.91 17.44 -7.71
CA GLU A 324 -19.47 17.76 -6.35
C GLU A 324 -18.11 17.14 -6.04
N TRP A 325 -17.91 15.87 -6.38
CA TRP A 325 -16.59 15.21 -6.24
C TRP A 325 -15.51 15.93 -7.05
N LYS A 326 -15.83 16.29 -8.30
CA LYS A 326 -14.93 17.05 -9.18
C LYS A 326 -14.55 18.40 -8.57
N ARG A 327 -15.54 19.12 -8.01
CA ARG A 327 -15.33 20.40 -7.32
C ARG A 327 -14.44 20.26 -6.09
N LEU A 328 -14.64 19.22 -5.28
CA LEU A 328 -13.79 18.92 -4.15
C LEU A 328 -12.34 18.65 -4.58
N CYS A 329 -12.13 17.81 -5.59
CA CYS A 329 -10.80 17.57 -6.15
C CYS A 329 -10.14 18.86 -6.64
N PHE A 330 -10.87 19.68 -7.39
CA PHE A 330 -10.36 20.95 -7.91
C PHE A 330 -9.93 21.90 -6.80
N LYS A 331 -10.74 22.02 -5.74
CA LYS A 331 -10.43 22.81 -4.56
C LYS A 331 -9.14 22.32 -3.86
N GLU A 332 -9.00 21.00 -3.69
CA GLU A 332 -7.81 20.41 -3.07
C GLU A 332 -6.54 20.63 -3.89
N VAL A 333 -6.64 20.55 -5.23
CA VAL A 333 -5.51 20.81 -6.15
C VAL A 333 -5.12 22.28 -6.12
N LYS A 334 -6.10 23.22 -6.20
CA LYS A 334 -5.81 24.66 -6.23
C LYS A 334 -5.26 25.19 -4.90
N ASN A 335 -5.67 24.59 -3.79
CA ASN A 335 -5.25 25.01 -2.44
C ASN A 335 -4.06 24.19 -1.90
N PHE A 336 -3.40 23.40 -2.75
CA PHE A 336 -2.27 22.62 -2.30
C PHE A 336 -1.07 23.52 -1.98
N VAL A 337 -0.53 23.33 -0.78
CA VAL A 337 0.72 23.97 -0.36
C VAL A 337 1.75 22.85 -0.14
N PRO A 338 2.87 22.85 -0.88
CA PRO A 338 3.95 21.90 -0.66
C PRO A 338 4.46 21.96 0.77
N PHE A 339 4.61 20.82 1.41
CA PHE A 339 5.21 20.77 2.72
C PHE A 339 6.73 20.95 2.58
N PRO A 340 7.36 21.89 3.34
CA PRO A 340 8.81 22.00 3.32
C PRO A 340 9.41 20.69 3.86
N ARG A 341 10.21 20.01 3.04
CA ARG A 341 11.00 18.86 3.52
C ARG A 341 11.90 19.35 4.66
N ARG A 342 11.78 18.74 5.84
CA ARG A 342 12.89 18.78 6.79
C ARG A 342 14.05 18.06 6.09
N ASP A 343 15.16 18.77 5.90
CA ASP A 343 16.39 18.15 5.41
C ASP A 343 16.67 16.93 6.28
N SER A 344 16.51 15.75 5.70
CA SER A 344 16.86 14.49 6.35
C SER A 344 18.39 14.38 6.39
N LYS A 345 19.01 15.10 7.33
CA LYS A 345 20.43 14.96 7.66
C LYS A 345 20.73 13.65 8.39
N ARG A 346 19.81 12.73 8.54
CA ARG A 346 20.07 11.36 8.98
C ARG A 346 20.27 10.47 7.75
N LYS A 347 21.54 10.42 7.31
CA LYS A 347 22.08 9.41 6.40
C LYS A 347 22.15 8.06 7.13
N ASN A 348 21.03 7.37 7.24
CA ASN A 348 21.04 5.91 7.40
C ASN A 348 20.53 5.30 6.09
N THR A 349 21.25 5.55 5.02
CA THR A 349 21.10 4.84 3.77
C THR A 349 21.76 3.48 3.91
N LEU A 350 20.98 2.44 4.08
CA LEU A 350 21.42 1.09 3.76
C LEU A 350 21.83 1.09 2.29
N THR A 351 23.12 1.11 2.02
CA THR A 351 23.66 0.84 0.68
C THR A 351 23.43 -0.64 0.42
N ILE A 352 22.32 -0.96 -0.22
CA ILE A 352 22.13 -2.29 -0.81
C ILE A 352 22.90 -2.21 -2.13
N SER A 353 24.09 -2.78 -2.16
CA SER A 353 24.84 -2.95 -3.40
C SER A 353 24.05 -3.85 -4.34
N PRO A 354 24.08 -3.56 -5.67
CA PRO A 354 23.30 -4.27 -6.67
C PRO A 354 23.68 -5.74 -6.80
#